data_258ddcaff7e0fe0148856022c55eec34
#
_entry.id   258ddcaff7e0fe0148856022c55eec34
#
_cell.length_a   1.000
_cell.length_b   1.000
_cell.length_c   1.000
_cell.angle_alpha   90.00
_cell.angle_beta   90.00
_cell.angle_gamma   90.00
#
_symmetry.space_group_name_H-M   'P 1'
#
loop_
_entity.id
_entity.type
_entity.pdbx_description
1 polymer ?
#
loop_
_entity_poly.entity_id
_entity_poly.type
_entity_poly.pdbx_seq_one_letter_code
_entity_poly.pdbx_strand_id
1 'polypeptide(L)'
;MNISHSRSQVVLLPMSTPQPRTLCQKIWDQHVVLHEAGKQTMLYIDLQLVHEVTSAQAFEGLRLAGRKVRRPELTIATPDHNIPTTDRSLPIADEISRQQVQCLRNNCQEFGIRLYDLS
;
A
#
# COMPACT_ATOMS: atom_id res chain seq x y z
N MET A 1 21.89 -15.45 -64.31
CA MET A 1 21.85 -14.88 -62.95
C MET A 1 20.48 -15.20 -62.35
N ASN A 2 20.43 -16.23 -61.46
CA ASN A 2 19.20 -16.62 -60.81
C ASN A 2 19.18 -16.01 -59.40
N ILE A 3 18.29 -15.07 -59.18
CA ILE A 3 18.08 -14.48 -57.85
C ILE A 3 17.04 -15.35 -57.11
N SER A 4 17.53 -16.14 -56.19
CA SER A 4 16.69 -16.95 -55.31
C SER A 4 16.08 -16.06 -54.23
N HIS A 5 14.78 -15.82 -54.30
CA HIS A 5 14.03 -15.12 -53.24
C HIS A 5 13.77 -16.10 -52.09
N SER A 6 14.55 -15.96 -51.04
CA SER A 6 14.26 -16.67 -49.77
C SER A 6 13.00 -16.06 -49.13
N ARG A 7 11.91 -16.79 -49.11
CA ARG A 7 10.70 -16.44 -48.33
C ARG A 7 10.96 -16.71 -46.87
N SER A 8 11.07 -15.65 -46.07
CA SER A 8 11.07 -15.74 -44.61
C SER A 8 9.75 -16.36 -44.15
N GLN A 9 9.81 -17.58 -43.66
CA GLN A 9 8.68 -18.20 -42.97
C GLN A 9 8.48 -17.51 -41.61
N VAL A 10 7.34 -16.83 -41.44
CA VAL A 10 6.88 -16.34 -40.15
C VAL A 10 6.42 -17.57 -39.35
N VAL A 11 7.23 -18.02 -38.43
CA VAL A 11 6.86 -19.06 -37.45
C VAL A 11 5.96 -18.40 -36.43
N LEU A 12 4.65 -18.61 -36.52
CA LEU A 12 3.71 -18.27 -35.46
C LEU A 12 4.01 -19.20 -34.29
N LEU A 13 4.62 -18.65 -33.23
CA LEU A 13 4.75 -19.36 -31.96
C LEU A 13 3.33 -19.70 -31.45
N PRO A 14 3.08 -20.91 -30.94
CA PRO A 14 1.79 -21.26 -30.39
C PRO A 14 1.50 -20.30 -29.24
N MET A 15 0.36 -19.60 -29.26
CA MET A 15 -0.14 -18.83 -28.16
C MET A 15 -0.37 -19.78 -27.00
N SER A 16 0.55 -19.81 -26.03
CA SER A 16 0.36 -20.57 -24.80
C SER A 16 -0.87 -20.04 -24.09
N THR A 17 -1.82 -20.91 -23.81
CA THR A 17 -2.96 -20.55 -22.95
C THR A 17 -2.43 -20.00 -21.64
N PRO A 18 -2.90 -18.81 -21.19
CA PRO A 18 -2.42 -18.23 -19.95
C PRO A 18 -2.60 -19.24 -18.80
N GLN A 19 -1.52 -19.62 -18.16
CA GLN A 19 -1.59 -20.52 -17.00
C GLN A 19 -2.43 -19.85 -15.90
N PRO A 20 -3.34 -20.60 -15.23
CA PRO A 20 -4.10 -20.07 -14.11
C PRO A 20 -3.15 -19.50 -13.03
N ARG A 21 -3.49 -18.32 -12.50
CA ARG A 21 -2.66 -17.61 -11.49
C ARG A 21 -3.52 -17.24 -10.29
N THR A 22 -2.96 -17.33 -9.10
CA THR A 22 -3.60 -16.86 -7.88
C THR A 22 -3.72 -15.32 -7.89
N LEU A 23 -4.65 -14.78 -7.10
CA LEU A 23 -4.76 -13.32 -6.93
C LEU A 23 -3.44 -12.71 -6.42
N CYS A 24 -2.79 -13.38 -5.46
CA CYS A 24 -1.51 -12.94 -4.92
C CYS A 24 -0.43 -12.81 -6.04
N GLN A 25 -0.31 -13.82 -6.91
CA GLN A 25 0.63 -13.76 -8.04
C GLN A 25 0.32 -12.62 -9.01
N LYS A 26 -0.97 -12.35 -9.26
CA LYS A 26 -1.38 -11.25 -10.14
C LYS A 26 -1.01 -9.88 -9.54
N ILE A 27 -1.31 -9.68 -8.26
CA ILE A 27 -0.97 -8.44 -7.54
C ILE A 27 0.55 -8.28 -7.46
N TRP A 28 1.28 -9.34 -7.08
CA TRP A 28 2.73 -9.33 -7.01
C TRP A 28 3.36 -8.82 -8.31
N ASP A 29 3.01 -9.40 -9.44
CA ASP A 29 3.61 -9.04 -10.72
C ASP A 29 3.30 -7.62 -11.16
N GLN A 30 2.14 -7.09 -10.79
CA GLN A 30 1.78 -5.71 -11.07
C GLN A 30 2.59 -4.69 -10.25
N HIS A 31 3.16 -5.14 -9.12
CA HIS A 31 3.88 -4.26 -8.19
C HIS A 31 5.40 -4.45 -8.20
N VAL A 32 5.91 -5.46 -8.89
CA VAL A 32 7.36 -5.66 -9.01
C VAL A 32 7.99 -4.54 -9.83
N VAL A 33 8.89 -3.79 -9.20
CA VAL A 33 9.70 -2.75 -9.86
C VAL A 33 11.02 -3.31 -10.34
N LEU A 34 11.64 -4.17 -9.51
CA LEU A 34 12.91 -4.81 -9.81
C LEU A 34 12.96 -6.18 -9.16
N HIS A 35 13.36 -7.17 -9.94
CA HIS A 35 13.66 -8.51 -9.46
C HIS A 35 15.00 -8.99 -10.01
N GLU A 36 15.95 -9.30 -9.12
CA GLU A 36 17.23 -9.87 -9.47
C GLU A 36 17.39 -11.21 -8.77
N ALA A 37 17.88 -12.23 -9.49
CA ALA A 37 18.10 -13.55 -8.92
C ALA A 37 19.02 -13.48 -7.69
N GLY A 38 18.61 -14.09 -6.58
CA GLY A 38 19.37 -14.11 -5.33
C GLY A 38 19.31 -12.83 -4.50
N LYS A 39 18.56 -11.81 -4.93
CA LYS A 39 18.33 -10.56 -4.19
C LYS A 39 16.86 -10.41 -3.80
N GLN A 40 16.61 -9.48 -2.87
CA GLN A 40 15.24 -9.11 -2.50
C GLN A 40 14.53 -8.39 -3.66
N THR A 41 13.29 -8.76 -3.90
CA THR A 41 12.46 -8.10 -4.92
C THR A 41 12.02 -6.73 -4.41
N MET A 42 12.16 -5.71 -5.24
CA MET A 42 11.64 -4.37 -4.96
C MET A 42 10.20 -4.26 -5.46
N LEU A 43 9.30 -3.88 -4.58
CA LEU A 43 7.89 -3.66 -4.88
C LEU A 43 7.53 -2.17 -4.78
N TYR A 44 6.65 -1.72 -5.65
CA TYR A 44 5.97 -0.44 -5.51
C TYR A 44 4.77 -0.60 -4.58
N ILE A 45 4.67 0.24 -3.56
CA ILE A 45 3.52 0.28 -2.65
C ILE A 45 2.60 1.40 -3.12
N ASP A 46 1.42 1.05 -3.59
CA ASP A 46 0.43 1.96 -4.19
C ASP A 46 -0.74 2.29 -3.26
N LEU A 47 -0.87 1.60 -2.13
CA LEU A 47 -1.85 1.89 -1.09
C LEU A 47 -1.28 1.58 0.29
N GLN A 48 -1.36 2.53 1.20
CA GLN A 48 -0.94 2.40 2.58
C GLN A 48 -2.14 2.53 3.51
N LEU A 49 -2.36 1.51 4.35
CA LEU A 49 -3.34 1.56 5.44
C LEU A 49 -2.61 1.81 6.75
N VAL A 50 -3.09 2.77 7.54
CA VAL A 50 -2.49 3.12 8.84
C VAL A 50 -3.57 3.16 9.93
N HIS A 51 -3.16 2.81 11.15
CA HIS A 51 -4.01 2.86 12.33
C HIS A 51 -3.27 3.50 13.51
N GLU A 52 -3.94 3.70 14.65
CA GLU A 52 -3.45 4.52 15.76
C GLU A 52 -2.25 3.95 16.51
N VAL A 53 -2.07 2.63 16.56
CA VAL A 53 -1.06 2.02 17.44
C VAL A 53 0.37 2.18 16.90
N THR A 54 0.59 1.89 15.62
CA THR A 54 1.94 1.87 15.03
C THR A 54 2.30 3.09 14.20
N SER A 55 1.31 3.86 13.74
CA SER A 55 1.55 4.98 12.83
C SER A 55 2.18 6.20 13.50
N ALA A 56 1.98 6.38 14.82
CA ALA A 56 2.50 7.55 15.53
C ALA A 56 4.03 7.70 15.40
N GLN A 57 4.78 6.60 15.50
CA GLN A 57 6.24 6.59 15.35
C GLN A 57 6.67 6.94 13.92
N ALA A 58 5.93 6.46 12.92
CA ALA A 58 6.22 6.77 11.52
C ALA A 58 6.03 8.27 11.23
N PHE A 59 4.93 8.88 11.71
CA PHE A 59 4.69 10.31 11.57
C PHE A 59 5.73 11.16 12.32
N GLU A 60 6.13 10.72 13.52
CA GLU A 60 7.20 11.40 14.25
C GLU A 60 8.53 11.35 13.49
N GLY A 61 8.88 10.20 12.92
CA GLY A 61 10.06 10.06 12.07
C GLY A 61 10.01 11.01 10.86
N LEU A 62 8.84 11.21 10.25
CA LEU A 62 8.68 12.17 9.15
C LEU A 62 8.90 13.61 9.63
N ARG A 63 8.36 14.02 10.80
CA ARG A 63 8.55 15.35 11.38
C ARG A 63 10.02 15.63 11.66
N LEU A 64 10.69 14.70 12.35
CA LEU A 64 12.11 14.83 12.70
C LEU A 64 13.01 14.94 11.47
N ALA A 65 12.65 14.26 10.38
CA ALA A 65 13.35 14.32 9.11
C ALA A 65 12.94 15.50 8.22
N GLY A 66 12.00 16.35 8.64
CA GLY A 66 11.44 17.44 7.82
C GLY A 66 10.75 16.97 6.55
N ARG A 67 10.18 15.74 6.55
CA ARG A 67 9.56 15.11 5.37
C ARG A 67 8.05 15.12 5.48
N LYS A 68 7.41 15.17 4.31
CA LYS A 68 5.96 14.98 4.17
C LYS A 68 5.65 13.54 3.77
N VAL A 69 4.40 13.12 3.94
CA VAL A 69 3.90 11.89 3.31
C VAL A 69 3.95 12.07 1.79
N ARG A 70 4.59 11.14 1.10
CA ARG A 70 4.84 11.25 -0.34
C ARG A 70 3.56 11.23 -1.18
N ARG A 71 2.63 10.35 -0.81
CA ARG A 71 1.37 10.12 -1.54
C ARG A 71 0.21 10.08 -0.52
N PRO A 72 -0.20 11.22 0.05
CA PRO A 72 -1.27 11.25 1.04
C PRO A 72 -2.61 10.77 0.48
N GLU A 73 -2.84 10.93 -0.82
CA GLU A 73 -4.03 10.44 -1.52
C GLU A 73 -4.10 8.91 -1.64
N LEU A 74 -2.96 8.22 -1.49
CA LEU A 74 -2.84 6.75 -1.47
C LEU A 74 -2.57 6.22 -0.05
N THR A 75 -2.76 7.06 0.97
CA THR A 75 -2.66 6.68 2.37
C THR A 75 -4.03 6.86 3.03
N ILE A 76 -4.53 5.82 3.63
CA ILE A 76 -5.85 5.80 4.28
C ILE A 76 -5.64 5.42 5.73
N ALA A 77 -6.30 6.15 6.64
CA ALA A 77 -6.26 5.90 8.06
C ALA A 77 -7.62 5.46 8.60
N THR A 78 -7.60 4.57 9.58
CA THR A 78 -8.78 4.21 10.38
C THR A 78 -8.33 3.82 11.79
N PRO A 79 -9.03 4.25 12.85
CA PRO A 79 -8.80 3.71 14.18
C PRO A 79 -9.35 2.28 14.24
N ASP A 80 -8.61 1.38 14.86
CA ASP A 80 -8.87 -0.05 14.77
C ASP A 80 -8.69 -0.77 16.13
N HIS A 81 -7.53 -0.62 16.78
CA HIS A 81 -7.15 -1.37 17.97
C HIS A 81 -7.71 -0.82 19.28
N ASN A 82 -7.82 0.50 19.39
CA ASN A 82 -8.19 1.21 20.62
C ASN A 82 -9.65 1.68 20.63
N ILE A 83 -10.48 1.04 19.83
CA ILE A 83 -11.89 1.36 19.73
C ILE A 83 -12.73 0.37 20.56
N PRO A 84 -13.53 0.89 21.51
CA PRO A 84 -14.42 0.02 22.29
C PRO A 84 -15.43 -0.70 21.39
N THR A 85 -15.70 -1.94 21.72
CA THR A 85 -16.78 -2.74 21.11
C THR A 85 -18.15 -2.47 21.77
N THR A 86 -18.19 -1.61 22.79
CA THR A 86 -19.38 -1.14 23.49
C THR A 86 -20.04 0.03 22.76
N ASP A 87 -20.87 0.80 23.46
CA ASP A 87 -21.55 1.97 22.89
C ASP A 87 -20.52 3.03 22.42
N ARG A 88 -20.44 3.23 21.11
CA ARG A 88 -19.51 4.16 20.46
C ARG A 88 -19.91 5.61 20.55
N SER A 89 -21.12 5.91 21.05
CA SER A 89 -21.55 7.29 21.35
C SER A 89 -20.89 7.85 22.61
N LEU A 90 -20.33 6.98 23.43
CA LEU A 90 -19.62 7.35 24.64
C LEU A 90 -18.14 7.61 24.36
N PRO A 91 -17.48 8.51 25.11
CA PRO A 91 -16.04 8.70 25.02
C PRO A 91 -15.27 7.42 25.34
N ILE A 92 -14.12 7.22 24.68
CA ILE A 92 -13.20 6.12 25.02
C ILE A 92 -12.73 6.31 26.47
N ALA A 93 -13.09 5.37 27.34
CA ALA A 93 -12.82 5.49 28.77
C ALA A 93 -11.33 5.33 29.11
N ASP A 94 -10.62 4.43 28.42
CA ASP A 94 -9.20 4.23 28.60
C ASP A 94 -8.41 5.43 28.07
N GLU A 95 -7.60 6.04 28.93
CA GLU A 95 -6.86 7.26 28.62
C GLU A 95 -5.83 7.06 27.53
N ILE A 96 -5.10 5.95 27.55
CA ILE A 96 -4.05 5.66 26.57
C ILE A 96 -4.67 5.45 25.20
N SER A 97 -5.72 4.64 25.12
CA SER A 97 -6.47 4.40 23.89
C SER A 97 -7.03 5.70 23.31
N ARG A 98 -7.61 6.55 24.14
CA ARG A 98 -8.13 7.85 23.71
C ARG A 98 -7.02 8.76 23.15
N GLN A 99 -5.87 8.81 23.81
CA GLN A 99 -4.72 9.61 23.35
C GLN A 99 -4.17 9.09 22.02
N GLN A 100 -4.06 7.77 21.82
CA GLN A 100 -3.59 7.19 20.58
C GLN A 100 -4.53 7.49 19.42
N VAL A 101 -5.84 7.34 19.61
CA VAL A 101 -6.83 7.70 18.59
C VAL A 101 -6.76 9.21 18.27
N GLN A 102 -6.63 10.07 19.29
CA GLN A 102 -6.49 11.50 19.06
C GLN A 102 -5.19 11.85 18.33
N CYS A 103 -4.10 11.16 18.63
CA CYS A 103 -2.83 11.30 17.92
C CYS A 103 -2.98 10.93 16.43
N LEU A 104 -3.68 9.85 16.10
CA LEU A 104 -3.98 9.50 14.72
C LEU A 104 -4.75 10.61 14.00
N ARG A 105 -5.79 11.17 14.63
CA ARG A 105 -6.59 12.27 14.08
C ARG A 105 -5.72 13.50 13.76
N ASN A 106 -4.88 13.89 14.71
CA ASN A 106 -3.96 15.02 14.55
C ASN A 106 -2.96 14.79 13.41
N ASN A 107 -2.38 13.59 13.35
CA ASN A 107 -1.45 13.20 12.30
C ASN A 107 -2.12 13.21 10.92
N CYS A 108 -3.33 12.68 10.81
CA CYS A 108 -4.07 12.69 9.55
C CYS A 108 -4.35 14.11 9.07
N GLN A 109 -4.74 15.01 9.98
CA GLN A 109 -4.96 16.41 9.66
C GLN A 109 -3.66 17.10 9.21
N GLU A 110 -2.56 16.92 9.94
CA GLU A 110 -1.27 17.53 9.63
C GLU A 110 -0.70 17.07 8.28
N PHE A 111 -0.77 15.77 8.00
CA PHE A 111 -0.19 15.18 6.79
C PHE A 111 -1.16 15.07 5.61
N GLY A 112 -2.39 15.56 5.75
CA GLY A 112 -3.40 15.57 4.69
C GLY A 112 -3.89 14.16 4.31
N ILE A 113 -3.96 13.25 5.27
CA ILE A 113 -4.37 11.85 5.07
C ILE A 113 -5.86 11.71 5.33
N ARG A 114 -6.52 10.95 4.46
CA ARG A 114 -7.94 10.63 4.61
C ARG A 114 -8.15 9.69 5.80
N LEU A 115 -8.90 10.14 6.79
CA LEU A 115 -9.29 9.37 7.96
C LEU A 115 -10.74 8.89 7.82
N TYR A 116 -10.95 7.59 7.97
CA TYR A 116 -12.26 6.99 8.23
C TYR A 116 -12.39 6.78 9.73
N ASP A 117 -13.02 7.73 10.40
CA ASP A 117 -13.23 7.73 11.85
C ASP A 117 -14.49 6.95 12.24
N LEU A 118 -14.86 6.98 13.51
CA LEU A 118 -15.95 6.22 14.13
C LEU A 118 -17.37 6.81 13.92
N SER A 119 -17.48 7.97 13.31
CA SER A 119 -18.77 8.64 13.07
C SER A 119 -19.50 8.07 11.90
#